data_93fe962202cfeafb7f367094f074b272
#
_entry.id   93fe962202cfeafb7f367094f074b272
#
_cell.length_a   1.000
_cell.length_b   1.000
_cell.length_c   1.000
_cell.angle_alpha   90.00
_cell.angle_beta   90.00
_cell.angle_gamma   90.00
#
_symmetry.space_group_name_H-M   'P 1'
#
loop_
_entity.id
_entity.type
_entity.pdbx_description
1 polymer ?
#
loop_
_entity_poly.entity_id
_entity_poly.type
_entity_poly.pdbx_seq_one_letter_code
_entity_poly.pdbx_strand_id
1 'polypeptide(L)'
;VQYQDTSYSIAIFNRHFLRTHLTLGTVVTIIGKLQSPNQVVASDIKLQSLESLKGFHPIYNLKSGITVKSMSGYIKKGLTFVEKDLIDFIPEDLVQRYQLPYLKEALWQIHFPKDEVHLKQALKYLKYEEFLKFQMTLLFIKRNTHTIDVGINKTFDMPALHQYIYDLPFELTEDQISVSKEILQDIQSP
;
A
#
# COMPACT_ATOMS: atom_id res chain seq x y z
N VAL A 1 -12.09 -3.94 -37.61
CA VAL A 1 -11.64 -2.65 -37.06
C VAL A 1 -10.42 -2.20 -37.84
N GLN A 2 -10.38 -0.92 -38.20
CA GLN A 2 -9.25 -0.31 -38.91
C GLN A 2 -8.38 0.48 -37.92
N TYR A 3 -7.07 0.29 -37.99
CA TYR A 3 -6.08 1.03 -37.26
C TYR A 3 -4.85 1.30 -38.15
N GLN A 4 -4.46 2.58 -38.34
CA GLN A 4 -3.32 2.99 -39.16
C GLN A 4 -3.29 2.25 -40.53
N ASP A 5 -4.30 2.40 -41.33
CA ASP A 5 -4.47 1.79 -42.65
C ASP A 5 -4.50 0.25 -42.74
N THR A 6 -4.44 -0.42 -41.55
CA THR A 6 -4.52 -1.89 -41.48
C THR A 6 -5.86 -2.31 -40.89
N SER A 7 -6.50 -3.30 -41.57
CA SER A 7 -7.75 -3.89 -41.07
C SER A 7 -7.49 -5.11 -40.18
N TYR A 8 -8.10 -5.10 -39.01
CA TYR A 8 -8.00 -6.17 -38.03
C TYR A 8 -9.33 -6.88 -37.85
N SER A 9 -9.30 -8.21 -37.85
CA SER A 9 -10.42 -9.05 -37.41
C SER A 9 -10.38 -9.23 -35.91
N ILE A 10 -11.49 -8.92 -35.24
CA ILE A 10 -11.54 -8.97 -33.75
C ILE A 10 -12.54 -10.04 -33.35
N ALA A 11 -12.05 -11.07 -32.63
CA ALA A 11 -12.90 -12.07 -32.00
C ALA A 11 -13.11 -11.68 -30.52
N ILE A 12 -14.36 -11.58 -30.11
CA ILE A 12 -14.72 -11.37 -28.68
C ILE A 12 -15.83 -12.35 -28.30
N PHE A 13 -15.72 -12.93 -27.11
CA PHE A 13 -16.67 -13.93 -26.60
C PHE A 13 -17.55 -13.33 -25.50
N ASN A 14 -18.80 -13.80 -25.42
CA ASN A 14 -19.76 -13.47 -24.36
C ASN A 14 -20.07 -11.97 -24.17
N ARG A 15 -19.99 -11.15 -25.23
CA ARG A 15 -20.25 -9.70 -25.19
C ARG A 15 -21.34 -9.29 -26.21
N HIS A 16 -22.46 -9.99 -26.22
CA HIS A 16 -23.56 -9.76 -27.18
C HIS A 16 -24.12 -8.33 -27.16
N PHE A 17 -24.11 -7.66 -26.01
CA PHE A 17 -24.58 -6.29 -25.86
C PHE A 17 -23.75 -5.25 -26.64
N LEU A 18 -22.50 -5.56 -26.97
CA LEU A 18 -21.67 -4.66 -27.79
C LEU A 18 -22.18 -4.52 -29.23
N ARG A 19 -22.94 -5.50 -29.73
CA ARG A 19 -23.44 -5.54 -31.12
C ARG A 19 -24.30 -4.32 -31.45
N THR A 20 -25.07 -3.81 -30.50
CA THR A 20 -25.92 -2.62 -30.68
C THR A 20 -25.15 -1.31 -30.61
N HIS A 21 -23.97 -1.30 -30.03
CA HIS A 21 -23.17 -0.10 -29.80
C HIS A 21 -21.97 0.04 -30.75
N LEU A 22 -21.60 -1.04 -31.45
CA LEU A 22 -20.52 -1.05 -32.43
C LEU A 22 -21.08 -0.73 -33.82
N THR A 23 -21.32 0.54 -34.08
CA THR A 23 -21.71 1.05 -35.41
C THR A 23 -20.48 1.47 -36.21
N LEU A 24 -20.64 1.57 -37.54
CA LEU A 24 -19.56 2.02 -38.43
C LEU A 24 -19.11 3.43 -38.01
N GLY A 25 -17.80 3.65 -37.87
CA GLY A 25 -17.24 4.92 -37.38
C GLY A 25 -17.09 5.04 -35.88
N THR A 26 -17.55 4.06 -35.08
CA THR A 26 -17.34 4.07 -33.63
C THR A 26 -15.86 3.86 -33.30
N VAL A 27 -15.27 4.80 -32.55
CA VAL A 27 -13.90 4.68 -32.05
C VAL A 27 -13.91 3.76 -30.81
N VAL A 28 -13.08 2.72 -30.85
CA VAL A 28 -13.00 1.72 -29.80
C VAL A 28 -11.55 1.44 -29.39
N THR A 29 -11.32 1.16 -28.14
CA THR A 29 -10.06 0.60 -27.67
C THR A 29 -10.23 -0.89 -27.40
N ILE A 30 -9.36 -1.70 -27.99
CA ILE A 30 -9.40 -3.15 -27.88
C ILE A 30 -8.24 -3.61 -27.02
N ILE A 31 -8.56 -4.40 -26.01
CA ILE A 31 -7.59 -5.05 -25.12
C ILE A 31 -7.65 -6.54 -25.42
N GLY A 32 -6.52 -7.13 -25.82
CA GLY A 32 -6.50 -8.54 -26.23
C GLY A 32 -5.13 -9.04 -26.62
N LYS A 33 -5.08 -10.26 -27.13
CA LYS A 33 -3.86 -10.88 -27.64
C LYS A 33 -3.90 -10.99 -29.15
N LEU A 34 -2.80 -10.67 -29.80
CA LEU A 34 -2.62 -10.88 -31.23
C LEU A 34 -2.44 -12.39 -31.47
N GLN A 35 -3.32 -12.98 -32.26
CA GLN A 35 -3.27 -14.40 -32.61
C GLN A 35 -2.57 -14.63 -33.95
N SER A 36 -2.70 -13.69 -34.87
CA SER A 36 -2.01 -13.63 -36.17
C SER A 36 -1.84 -12.16 -36.57
N PRO A 37 -1.07 -11.80 -37.59
CA PRO A 37 -0.77 -10.42 -37.94
C PRO A 37 -1.98 -9.48 -38.00
N ASN A 38 -3.16 -9.99 -38.37
CA ASN A 38 -4.38 -9.18 -38.50
C ASN A 38 -5.56 -9.73 -37.68
N GLN A 39 -5.32 -10.64 -36.73
CA GLN A 39 -6.35 -11.21 -35.86
C GLN A 39 -6.05 -10.97 -34.40
N VAL A 40 -7.00 -10.37 -33.70
CA VAL A 40 -6.93 -10.11 -32.25
C VAL A 40 -8.05 -10.84 -31.55
N VAL A 41 -7.70 -11.62 -30.53
CA VAL A 41 -8.67 -12.16 -29.58
C VAL A 41 -8.79 -11.14 -28.45
N ALA A 42 -9.91 -10.42 -28.42
CA ALA A 42 -10.17 -9.39 -27.44
C ALA A 42 -10.64 -9.99 -26.12
N SER A 43 -10.00 -9.58 -25.03
CA SER A 43 -10.47 -9.81 -23.66
C SER A 43 -11.46 -8.73 -23.22
N ASP A 44 -11.32 -7.50 -23.74
CA ASP A 44 -12.25 -6.40 -23.48
C ASP A 44 -12.27 -5.40 -24.66
N ILE A 45 -13.40 -4.71 -24.83
CA ILE A 45 -13.58 -3.61 -25.79
C ILE A 45 -14.17 -2.43 -25.04
N LYS A 46 -13.51 -1.29 -25.10
CA LYS A 46 -13.98 -0.01 -24.56
C LYS A 46 -14.48 0.87 -25.70
N LEU A 47 -15.68 1.41 -25.56
CA LEU A 47 -16.27 2.37 -26.53
C LEU A 47 -15.71 3.79 -26.33
N GLN A 48 -14.39 3.89 -26.26
CA GLN A 48 -13.65 5.12 -25.99
C GLN A 48 -12.31 5.06 -26.73
N SER A 49 -11.74 6.23 -27.06
CA SER A 49 -10.42 6.30 -27.65
C SER A 49 -9.33 5.91 -26.63
N LEU A 50 -8.19 5.42 -27.12
CA LEU A 50 -7.04 5.12 -26.29
C LEU A 50 -6.57 6.36 -25.49
N GLU A 51 -6.71 7.54 -26.08
CA GLU A 51 -6.34 8.80 -25.41
C GLU A 51 -7.21 9.10 -24.19
N SER A 52 -8.51 8.82 -24.27
CA SER A 52 -9.41 8.97 -23.12
C SER A 52 -9.20 7.91 -22.03
N LEU A 53 -8.50 6.83 -22.36
CA LEU A 53 -8.11 5.78 -21.43
C LEU A 53 -6.68 5.98 -20.88
N LYS A 54 -5.93 6.96 -21.42
CA LYS A 54 -4.63 7.33 -20.84
C LYS A 54 -4.86 7.94 -19.45
N GLY A 55 -4.09 7.49 -18.49
CA GLY A 55 -4.16 7.97 -17.11
C GLY A 55 -4.23 6.84 -16.10
N PHE A 56 -4.32 7.23 -14.85
CA PHE A 56 -4.41 6.27 -13.74
C PHE A 56 -5.86 5.83 -13.58
N HIS A 57 -6.06 4.52 -13.59
CA HIS A 57 -7.38 3.92 -13.33
C HIS A 57 -7.32 3.17 -12.00
N PRO A 58 -8.19 3.51 -11.04
CA PRO A 58 -8.20 2.80 -9.77
C PRO A 58 -8.71 1.37 -9.96
N ILE A 59 -8.08 0.45 -9.24
CA ILE A 59 -8.53 -0.95 -9.16
C ILE A 59 -9.10 -1.15 -7.76
N TYR A 60 -10.40 -1.44 -7.68
CA TYR A 60 -11.09 -1.72 -6.42
C TYR A 60 -11.54 -3.18 -6.39
N ASN A 61 -11.40 -3.83 -5.23
CA ASN A 61 -12.00 -5.15 -4.98
C ASN A 61 -13.52 -4.98 -4.77
N LEU A 62 -14.27 -5.00 -5.86
CA LEU A 62 -15.70 -4.73 -5.85
C LEU A 62 -16.50 -6.02 -5.79
N LYS A 63 -17.59 -5.99 -5.02
CA LYS A 63 -18.62 -7.05 -5.03
C LYS A 63 -19.53 -6.89 -6.25
N SER A 64 -20.22 -7.97 -6.60
CA SER A 64 -21.19 -7.99 -7.70
C SER A 64 -22.20 -6.83 -7.59
N GLY A 65 -22.48 -6.18 -8.71
CA GLY A 65 -23.42 -5.06 -8.80
C GLY A 65 -22.80 -3.66 -8.62
N ILE A 66 -21.55 -3.55 -8.16
CA ILE A 66 -20.85 -2.26 -8.04
C ILE A 66 -19.82 -2.13 -9.16
N THR A 67 -19.83 -1.03 -9.90
CA THR A 67 -18.85 -0.74 -10.94
C THR A 67 -17.74 0.18 -10.41
N VAL A 68 -16.56 0.15 -11.05
CA VAL A 68 -15.46 1.08 -10.74
C VAL A 68 -15.93 2.53 -10.86
N LYS A 69 -16.75 2.83 -11.87
CA LYS A 69 -17.31 4.19 -12.09
C LYS A 69 -18.20 4.64 -10.93
N SER A 70 -19.11 3.77 -10.46
CA SER A 70 -19.97 4.11 -9.31
C SER A 70 -19.18 4.25 -8.02
N MET A 71 -18.20 3.37 -7.78
CA MET A 71 -17.32 3.46 -6.61
C MET A 71 -16.51 4.75 -6.62
N SER A 72 -15.86 5.09 -7.73
CA SER A 72 -15.15 6.37 -7.88
C SER A 72 -16.06 7.58 -7.63
N GLY A 73 -17.32 7.51 -8.09
CA GLY A 73 -18.31 8.55 -7.83
C GLY A 73 -18.66 8.68 -6.34
N TYR A 74 -18.79 7.56 -5.63
CA TYR A 74 -19.03 7.57 -4.17
C TYR A 74 -17.83 8.11 -3.40
N ILE A 75 -16.62 7.68 -3.75
CA ILE A 75 -15.39 8.18 -3.13
C ILE A 75 -15.26 9.68 -3.34
N LYS A 76 -15.47 10.17 -4.57
CA LYS A 76 -15.42 11.60 -4.86
C LYS A 76 -16.39 12.39 -4.01
N LYS A 77 -17.64 11.96 -3.92
CA LYS A 77 -18.67 12.62 -3.07
C LYS A 77 -18.29 12.56 -1.58
N GLY A 78 -17.80 11.40 -1.11
CA GLY A 78 -17.35 11.24 0.28
C GLY A 78 -16.21 12.17 0.62
N LEU A 79 -15.16 12.22 -0.19
CA LEU A 79 -14.03 13.13 0.01
C LEU A 79 -14.46 14.60 0.03
N THR A 80 -15.33 15.01 -0.91
CA THR A 80 -15.86 16.38 -0.91
C THR A 80 -16.67 16.69 0.34
N PHE A 81 -17.42 15.70 0.87
CA PHE A 81 -18.24 15.89 2.07
C PHE A 81 -17.39 16.07 3.34
N VAL A 82 -16.36 15.22 3.51
CA VAL A 82 -15.51 15.23 4.72
C VAL A 82 -14.34 16.20 4.64
N GLU A 83 -14.11 16.85 3.52
CA GLU A 83 -12.94 17.67 3.22
C GLU A 83 -12.58 18.70 4.30
N LYS A 84 -13.58 19.29 4.93
CA LYS A 84 -13.42 20.32 5.97
C LYS A 84 -13.16 19.74 7.36
N ASP A 85 -13.51 18.47 7.55
CA ASP A 85 -13.41 17.79 8.84
C ASP A 85 -12.17 16.87 8.93
N LEU A 86 -11.41 16.77 7.83
CA LEU A 86 -10.18 15.99 7.81
C LEU A 86 -9.11 16.67 8.67
N ILE A 87 -8.70 15.98 9.73
CA ILE A 87 -7.60 16.39 10.60
C ILE A 87 -6.39 15.54 10.25
N ASP A 88 -5.28 16.20 9.97
CA ASP A 88 -4.02 15.51 9.71
C ASP A 88 -3.48 14.88 11.00
N PHE A 89 -3.16 13.60 10.94
CA PHE A 89 -2.58 12.87 12.08
C PHE A 89 -1.09 13.18 12.25
N ILE A 90 -0.40 13.46 11.16
CA ILE A 90 1.03 13.72 11.17
C ILE A 90 1.27 15.17 11.61
N PRO A 91 2.08 15.42 12.66
CA PRO A 91 2.45 16.77 13.07
C PRO A 91 3.06 17.59 11.93
N GLU A 92 2.77 18.88 11.91
CA GLU A 92 3.17 19.81 10.85
C GLU A 92 4.69 19.85 10.63
N ASP A 93 5.48 19.78 11.69
CA ASP A 93 6.95 19.77 11.63
C ASP A 93 7.49 18.52 10.91
N LEU A 94 6.81 17.37 11.04
CA LEU A 94 7.16 16.16 10.33
C LEU A 94 6.71 16.20 8.86
N VAL A 95 5.53 16.77 8.58
CA VAL A 95 5.06 16.99 7.22
C VAL A 95 6.09 17.82 6.44
N GLN A 96 6.56 18.94 7.03
CA GLN A 96 7.55 19.80 6.40
C GLN A 96 8.92 19.13 6.28
N ARG A 97 9.42 18.51 7.36
CA ARG A 97 10.73 17.84 7.38
C ARG A 97 10.87 16.76 6.32
N TYR A 98 9.84 15.96 6.14
CA TYR A 98 9.83 14.83 5.19
C TYR A 98 9.20 15.16 3.85
N GLN A 99 8.82 16.43 3.63
CA GLN A 99 8.18 16.89 2.39
C GLN A 99 7.00 15.98 1.99
N LEU A 100 6.08 15.80 2.93
CA LEU A 100 4.86 15.03 2.72
C LEU A 100 3.75 15.97 2.22
N PRO A 101 2.82 15.50 1.38
CA PRO A 101 1.58 16.22 1.14
C PRO A 101 0.71 16.21 2.42
N TYR A 102 -0.30 17.05 2.50
CA TYR A 102 -1.29 16.96 3.56
C TYR A 102 -2.26 15.80 3.33
N LEU A 103 -2.89 15.29 4.40
CA LEU A 103 -3.84 14.17 4.36
C LEU A 103 -4.90 14.35 3.27
N LYS A 104 -5.53 15.52 3.19
CA LYS A 104 -6.54 15.85 2.19
C LYS A 104 -6.02 15.62 0.77
N GLU A 105 -4.84 16.15 0.48
CA GLU A 105 -4.21 16.01 -0.83
C GLU A 105 -3.83 14.56 -1.11
N ALA A 106 -3.26 13.85 -0.13
CA ALA A 106 -2.90 12.45 -0.25
C ALA A 106 -4.14 11.58 -0.57
N LEU A 107 -5.26 11.79 0.12
CA LEU A 107 -6.50 11.06 -0.14
C LEU A 107 -7.08 11.35 -1.53
N TRP A 108 -7.01 12.59 -2.01
CA TRP A 108 -7.42 12.90 -3.37
C TRP A 108 -6.51 12.25 -4.41
N GLN A 109 -5.19 12.37 -4.25
CA GLN A 109 -4.23 11.90 -5.23
C GLN A 109 -4.09 10.36 -5.26
N ILE A 110 -4.40 9.66 -4.18
CA ILE A 110 -4.40 8.19 -4.22
C ILE A 110 -5.55 7.62 -5.07
N HIS A 111 -6.68 8.32 -5.14
CA HIS A 111 -7.85 7.90 -5.89
C HIS A 111 -7.96 8.56 -7.27
N PHE A 112 -7.49 9.80 -7.39
CA PHE A 112 -7.60 10.65 -8.59
C PHE A 112 -6.27 11.35 -8.87
N PRO A 113 -5.18 10.62 -9.09
CA PRO A 113 -3.87 11.22 -9.28
C PRO A 113 -3.82 12.05 -10.57
N LYS A 114 -3.21 13.22 -10.49
CA LYS A 114 -2.94 14.08 -11.66
C LYS A 114 -1.88 13.45 -12.56
N ASP A 115 -0.84 12.90 -11.94
CA ASP A 115 0.30 12.26 -12.58
C ASP A 115 0.98 11.27 -11.63
N GLU A 116 2.03 10.62 -12.10
CA GLU A 116 2.79 9.64 -11.32
C GLU A 116 3.49 10.24 -10.11
N VAL A 117 3.92 11.48 -10.18
CA VAL A 117 4.61 12.17 -9.07
C VAL A 117 3.65 12.36 -7.91
N HIS A 118 2.45 12.89 -8.18
CA HIS A 118 1.41 13.08 -7.17
C HIS A 118 0.96 11.74 -6.56
N LEU A 119 0.83 10.68 -7.38
CA LEU A 119 0.52 9.35 -6.87
C LEU A 119 1.61 8.83 -5.93
N LYS A 120 2.88 8.98 -6.29
CA LYS A 120 4.02 8.58 -5.44
C LYS A 120 4.05 9.36 -4.12
N GLN A 121 3.76 10.64 -4.16
CA GLN A 121 3.68 11.48 -2.95
C GLN A 121 2.51 11.05 -2.04
N ALA A 122 1.34 10.79 -2.60
CA ALA A 122 0.20 10.27 -1.85
C ALA A 122 0.52 8.92 -1.18
N LEU A 123 1.14 8.00 -1.93
CA LEU A 123 1.59 6.71 -1.38
C LEU A 123 2.65 6.89 -0.28
N LYS A 124 3.57 7.86 -0.43
CA LYS A 124 4.57 8.17 0.60
C LYS A 124 3.90 8.62 1.89
N TYR A 125 2.92 9.54 1.80
CA TYR A 125 2.17 10.02 2.97
C TYR A 125 1.46 8.87 3.68
N LEU A 126 0.66 8.08 2.97
CA LEU A 126 -0.14 7.01 3.56
C LEU A 126 0.74 5.92 4.22
N LYS A 127 1.85 5.54 3.58
CA LYS A 127 2.82 4.61 4.17
C LYS A 127 3.47 5.19 5.43
N TYR A 128 3.83 6.47 5.40
CA TYR A 128 4.42 7.14 6.55
C TYR A 128 3.43 7.20 7.72
N GLU A 129 2.19 7.59 7.46
CA GLU A 129 1.13 7.65 8.47
C GLU A 129 0.85 6.29 9.11
N GLU A 130 0.70 5.25 8.28
CA GLU A 130 0.46 3.88 8.75
C GLU A 130 1.61 3.38 9.61
N PHE A 131 2.84 3.59 9.14
CA PHE A 131 4.04 3.16 9.87
C PHE A 131 4.23 3.95 11.18
N LEU A 132 3.98 5.25 11.17
CA LEU A 132 4.02 6.09 12.37
C LEU A 132 3.01 5.60 13.41
N LYS A 133 1.76 5.35 13.01
CA LYS A 133 0.72 4.80 13.90
C LYS A 133 1.14 3.45 14.47
N PHE A 134 1.71 2.59 13.65
CA PHE A 134 2.22 1.28 14.09
C PHE A 134 3.32 1.44 15.13
N GLN A 135 4.33 2.27 14.88
CA GLN A 135 5.44 2.52 15.83
C GLN A 135 4.94 3.13 17.13
N MET A 136 4.03 4.10 17.07
CA MET A 136 3.44 4.68 18.28
C MET A 136 2.67 3.64 19.10
N THR A 137 1.95 2.75 18.43
CA THR A 137 1.25 1.64 19.12
C THR A 137 2.22 0.71 19.83
N LEU A 138 3.33 0.33 19.18
CA LEU A 138 4.36 -0.51 19.81
C LEU A 138 5.00 0.18 21.01
N LEU A 139 5.33 1.47 20.90
CA LEU A 139 5.89 2.26 22.01
C LEU A 139 4.91 2.36 23.18
N PHE A 140 3.62 2.56 22.88
CA PHE A 140 2.58 2.60 23.90
C PHE A 140 2.45 1.26 24.64
N ILE A 141 2.43 0.15 23.90
CA ILE A 141 2.40 -1.20 24.49
C ILE A 141 3.64 -1.42 25.35
N LYS A 142 4.83 -1.14 24.81
CA LYS A 142 6.10 -1.28 25.54
C LYS A 142 6.07 -0.49 26.85
N ARG A 143 5.66 0.79 26.79
CA ARG A 143 5.58 1.64 27.99
C ARG A 143 4.61 1.08 29.04
N ASN A 144 3.45 0.60 28.62
CA ASN A 144 2.45 0.05 29.55
C ASN A 144 2.88 -1.30 30.13
N THR A 145 3.61 -2.11 29.37
CA THR A 145 4.13 -3.40 29.84
C THR A 145 5.21 -3.22 30.89
N HIS A 146 6.08 -2.20 30.74
CA HIS A 146 7.10 -1.88 31.74
C HIS A 146 6.56 -1.25 33.04
N THR A 147 5.32 -0.75 33.03
CA THR A 147 4.68 -0.21 34.24
C THR A 147 3.96 -1.28 35.05
N ILE A 148 3.83 -2.49 34.55
CA ILE A 148 3.30 -3.63 35.29
C ILE A 148 4.51 -4.31 35.96
N ASP A 149 4.76 -3.95 37.18
CA ASP A 149 5.82 -4.46 38.08
C ASP A 149 5.48 -5.92 38.47
N VAL A 150 5.54 -6.85 37.52
CA VAL A 150 5.22 -8.29 37.71
C VAL A 150 6.48 -9.15 37.53
N GLY A 151 7.63 -8.53 37.40
CA GLY A 151 8.91 -9.22 37.29
C GLY A 151 9.30 -9.90 38.62
N ILE A 152 9.64 -11.18 38.58
CA ILE A 152 10.31 -11.84 39.71
C ILE A 152 11.80 -11.53 39.59
N ASN A 153 12.29 -10.68 40.48
CA ASN A 153 13.72 -10.42 40.58
C ASN A 153 14.43 -11.73 40.93
N LYS A 154 15.29 -12.19 40.05
CA LYS A 154 16.06 -13.42 40.29
C LYS A 154 17.49 -13.07 40.66
N THR A 155 17.93 -13.60 41.78
CA THR A 155 19.34 -13.58 42.17
C THR A 155 20.03 -14.82 41.61
N PHE A 156 21.24 -14.66 41.13
CA PHE A 156 22.07 -15.78 40.68
C PHE A 156 23.51 -15.60 41.14
N ASP A 157 24.21 -16.73 41.24
CA ASP A 157 25.60 -16.78 41.65
C ASP A 157 26.52 -16.38 40.51
N MET A 158 27.04 -15.16 40.53
CA MET A 158 27.97 -14.65 39.53
C MET A 158 29.24 -15.46 39.37
N PRO A 159 29.90 -15.90 40.45
CA PRO A 159 31.03 -16.85 40.37
C PRO A 159 30.69 -18.13 39.58
N ALA A 160 29.56 -18.75 39.89
CA ALA A 160 29.12 -19.96 39.17
C ALA A 160 28.87 -19.69 37.68
N LEU A 161 28.29 -18.54 37.33
CA LEU A 161 28.09 -18.15 35.92
C LEU A 161 29.41 -17.91 35.20
N HIS A 162 30.37 -17.25 35.84
CA HIS A 162 31.70 -17.05 35.25
C HIS A 162 32.43 -18.37 35.03
N GLN A 163 32.34 -19.31 35.99
CA GLN A 163 32.90 -20.63 35.84
C GLN A 163 32.25 -21.39 34.71
N TYR A 164 30.91 -21.32 34.56
CA TYR A 164 30.20 -21.94 33.47
C TYR A 164 30.66 -21.40 32.09
N ILE A 165 30.83 -20.07 31.99
CA ILE A 165 31.32 -19.44 30.74
C ILE A 165 32.76 -19.88 30.45
N TYR A 166 33.60 -19.98 31.47
CA TYR A 166 34.99 -20.44 31.32
C TYR A 166 35.10 -21.91 30.89
N ASP A 167 34.17 -22.75 31.32
CA ASP A 167 34.14 -24.19 31.01
C ASP A 167 33.55 -24.47 29.58
N LEU A 168 33.10 -23.44 28.86
CA LEU A 168 32.63 -23.62 27.49
C LEU A 168 33.79 -24.06 26.56
N PRO A 169 33.55 -24.97 25.61
CA PRO A 169 34.56 -25.42 24.67
C PRO A 169 34.92 -24.40 23.58
N PHE A 170 34.44 -23.18 23.67
CA PHE A 170 34.65 -22.06 22.75
C PHE A 170 34.61 -20.72 23.51
N GLU A 171 35.26 -19.71 22.96
CA GLU A 171 35.16 -18.33 23.44
C GLU A 171 33.88 -17.65 22.89
N LEU A 172 33.20 -16.91 23.77
CA LEU A 172 32.04 -16.13 23.34
C LEU A 172 32.49 -14.97 22.46
N THR A 173 31.72 -14.70 21.41
CA THR A 173 31.91 -13.50 20.59
C THR A 173 31.53 -12.24 21.36
N GLU A 174 32.00 -11.06 20.90
CA GLU A 174 31.66 -9.77 21.53
C GLU A 174 30.15 -9.53 21.59
N ASP A 175 29.41 -9.91 20.54
CA ASP A 175 27.95 -9.80 20.50
C ASP A 175 27.28 -10.72 21.53
N GLN A 176 27.76 -11.97 21.68
CA GLN A 176 27.25 -12.90 22.69
C GLN A 176 27.52 -12.40 24.12
N ILE A 177 28.66 -11.78 24.36
CA ILE A 177 28.99 -11.16 25.65
C ILE A 177 28.06 -9.97 25.94
N SER A 178 27.81 -9.13 24.93
CA SER A 178 26.92 -7.98 25.03
C SER A 178 25.49 -8.41 25.35
N VAL A 179 24.93 -9.34 24.59
CA VAL A 179 23.58 -9.87 24.79
C VAL A 179 23.46 -10.56 26.16
N SER A 180 24.49 -11.31 26.59
CA SER A 180 24.50 -11.95 27.92
C SER A 180 24.41 -10.91 29.03
N LYS A 181 25.12 -9.80 28.91
CA LYS A 181 25.06 -8.70 29.91
C LYS A 181 23.66 -8.06 29.93
N GLU A 182 23.02 -7.82 28.77
CA GLU A 182 21.66 -7.29 28.71
C GLU A 182 20.66 -8.23 29.40
N ILE A 183 20.74 -9.54 29.12
CA ILE A 183 19.88 -10.56 29.75
C ILE A 183 20.08 -10.55 31.27
N LEU A 184 21.31 -10.46 31.74
CA LEU A 184 21.61 -10.43 33.19
C LEU A 184 21.02 -9.18 33.85
N GLN A 185 21.07 -8.03 33.17
CA GLN A 185 20.46 -6.80 33.67
C GLN A 185 18.93 -6.90 33.72
N ASP A 186 18.32 -7.46 32.69
CA ASP A 186 16.86 -7.65 32.60
C ASP A 186 16.35 -8.61 33.70
N ILE A 187 17.08 -9.70 33.96
CA ILE A 187 16.72 -10.68 35.02
C ILE A 187 16.84 -10.09 36.42
N GLN A 188 17.74 -9.13 36.64
CA GLN A 188 17.96 -8.46 37.91
C GLN A 188 17.05 -7.24 38.13
N SER A 189 16.47 -6.72 37.06
CA SER A 189 15.50 -5.63 37.15
C SER A 189 14.11 -6.18 37.52
N PRO A 190 13.38 -5.49 38.41
CA PRO A 190 12.01 -5.88 38.74
C PRO A 190 11.04 -5.73 37.57
#